data_04feaa600b663b86955e7e56cd00c126
#
_entry.id   04feaa600b663b86955e7e56cd00c126
#
_cell.length_a   1.000
_cell.length_b   1.000
_cell.length_c   1.000
_cell.angle_alpha   90.00
_cell.angle_beta   90.00
_cell.angle_gamma   90.00
#
_symmetry.space_group_name_H-M   'P 1'
#
loop_
_entity.id
_entity.type
_entity.pdbx_description
1 polymer ?
#
loop_
_entity_poly.entity_id
_entity_poly.type
_entity_poly.pdbx_seq_one_letter_code
_entity_poly.pdbx_strand_id
1 'polypeptide(L)'
;MITEKISLREKIGYGLGDAASSMFWKIFGMYSLFFYTDVLGITAAAAGTMFLVARLWDSFFDVFVGIISDRTKSRYGKYRPFILWFALPFAVMGAVTFFAPDFGQTGKLIYAYITYSLMMIVYSLINVPYASLLGAISSDPQERNSLSSYRMSFAFIGSFVTFMLLQPLIDFFSKTFGANNIANTTRAVESTISTSPVGWVMGVGAIGMICVILFLLCFSWTKERVTQIESEENASVRKDLKNLFHNTPWWILVATGLAALLFNAVRDSVAIYFFRDYVKVNYRMGGTGWDITTIYFLVGQAANLIGVMAAPSISGRFGKKRTYMIAVLIAGLLSTGFYFIPNNITWILIFQFMISIFAGYVLPLLWSMFADIVDHQELLTGRRATGLIFSSSSMSQKLGWALGSAMSGWILAMFHYAPEAVEQSAQTIFGEHMMISLMPAACCVLAFAGMLFYPLSDKKVKEISEQLNLKRNIAKTQ
;
A
#
# COMPACT_ATOMS: atom_id res chain seq x y z
N MET A 1 -31.04 18.70 -12.90
CA MET A 1 -30.88 17.54 -11.99
C MET A 1 -30.60 18.09 -10.61
N ILE A 2 -31.46 17.81 -9.64
CA ILE A 2 -31.22 18.20 -8.24
C ILE A 2 -30.10 17.32 -7.77
N THR A 3 -28.90 17.87 -7.61
CA THR A 3 -27.74 17.16 -7.04
C THR A 3 -28.03 16.94 -5.55
N GLU A 4 -28.45 15.74 -5.20
CA GLU A 4 -28.67 15.36 -3.83
C GLU A 4 -27.32 15.39 -3.08
N LYS A 5 -27.15 16.33 -2.15
CA LYS A 5 -25.95 16.41 -1.32
C LYS A 5 -25.78 15.13 -0.53
N ILE A 6 -24.59 14.54 -0.61
CA ILE A 6 -24.28 13.32 0.12
C ILE A 6 -24.15 13.63 1.61
N SER A 7 -24.87 12.87 2.44
CA SER A 7 -24.83 13.05 3.88
C SER A 7 -23.43 12.76 4.47
N LEU A 8 -23.11 13.42 5.58
CA LEU A 8 -21.86 13.18 6.30
C LEU A 8 -21.71 11.70 6.72
N ARG A 9 -22.83 11.08 7.13
CA ARG A 9 -22.87 9.66 7.48
C ARG A 9 -22.43 8.77 6.32
N GLU A 10 -22.85 9.08 5.11
CA GLU A 10 -22.49 8.31 3.92
C GLU A 10 -21.04 8.53 3.50
N LYS A 11 -20.49 9.76 3.64
CA LYS A 11 -19.08 10.06 3.42
C LYS A 11 -18.17 9.29 4.40
N ILE A 12 -18.55 9.27 5.67
CA ILE A 12 -17.88 8.44 6.69
C ILE A 12 -18.01 6.97 6.34
N GLY A 13 -19.22 6.49 6.03
CA GLY A 13 -19.48 5.10 5.65
C GLY A 13 -18.63 4.64 4.49
N TYR A 14 -18.48 5.47 3.45
CA TYR A 14 -17.58 5.18 2.34
C TYR A 14 -16.11 5.14 2.80
N GLY A 15 -15.68 6.07 3.64
CA GLY A 15 -14.32 6.07 4.20
C GLY A 15 -13.98 4.82 5.02
N LEU A 16 -14.94 4.28 5.79
CA LEU A 16 -14.74 3.08 6.62
C LEU A 16 -14.33 1.85 5.79
N GLY A 17 -14.78 1.74 4.54
CA GLY A 17 -14.34 0.67 3.64
C GLY A 17 -12.84 0.72 3.34
N ASP A 18 -12.29 1.93 3.17
CA ASP A 18 -10.84 2.08 2.92
C ASP A 18 -10.02 1.93 4.21
N ALA A 19 -10.59 2.31 5.37
CA ALA A 19 -9.97 2.01 6.66
C ALA A 19 -9.76 0.49 6.84
N ALA A 20 -10.80 -0.32 6.60
CA ALA A 20 -10.73 -1.77 6.69
C ALA A 20 -9.70 -2.36 5.72
N SER A 21 -9.72 -1.92 4.46
CA SER A 21 -8.76 -2.35 3.44
C SER A 21 -7.32 -1.99 3.81
N SER A 22 -7.10 -0.77 4.31
CA SER A 22 -5.79 -0.27 4.69
C SER A 22 -5.21 -0.98 5.93
N MET A 23 -6.07 -1.42 6.86
CA MET A 23 -5.65 -2.22 8.01
C MET A 23 -4.94 -3.50 7.54
N PHE A 24 -5.57 -4.27 6.65
CA PHE A 24 -4.95 -5.48 6.10
C PHE A 24 -3.75 -5.18 5.20
N TRP A 25 -3.82 -4.13 4.39
CA TRP A 25 -2.70 -3.74 3.55
C TRP A 25 -1.42 -3.49 4.36
N LYS A 26 -1.54 -2.88 5.54
CA LYS A 26 -0.40 -2.64 6.43
C LYS A 26 0.12 -3.93 7.06
N ILE A 27 -0.77 -4.85 7.46
CA ILE A 27 -0.36 -6.18 7.95
C ILE A 27 0.45 -6.91 6.88
N PHE A 28 -0.09 -6.97 5.65
CA PHE A 28 0.56 -7.66 4.55
C PHE A 28 1.84 -6.99 4.05
N GLY A 29 1.91 -5.67 4.08
CA GLY A 29 3.09 -4.93 3.62
C GLY A 29 4.28 -4.98 4.57
N MET A 30 4.02 -4.97 5.88
CA MET A 30 5.07 -4.77 6.88
C MET A 30 5.38 -6.02 7.72
N TYR A 31 4.38 -6.86 7.97
CA TYR A 31 4.53 -7.97 8.90
C TYR A 31 4.56 -9.35 8.23
N SER A 32 4.12 -9.48 6.97
CA SER A 32 4.00 -10.80 6.35
C SER A 32 5.34 -11.48 6.10
N LEU A 33 6.39 -10.73 5.71
CA LEU A 33 7.71 -11.32 5.53
C LEU A 33 8.22 -11.95 6.83
N PHE A 34 8.13 -11.21 7.93
CA PHE A 34 8.49 -11.71 9.26
C PHE A 34 7.67 -12.93 9.67
N PHE A 35 6.34 -12.89 9.44
CA PHE A 35 5.49 -14.05 9.74
C PHE A 35 5.93 -15.30 8.96
N TYR A 36 6.16 -15.16 7.68
CA TYR A 36 6.52 -16.32 6.84
C TYR A 36 7.92 -16.87 7.16
N THR A 37 8.88 -16.03 7.52
CA THR A 37 10.22 -16.46 7.86
C THR A 37 10.33 -16.97 9.31
N ASP A 38 9.88 -16.20 10.28
CA ASP A 38 10.15 -16.42 11.69
C ASP A 38 9.05 -17.17 12.45
N VAL A 39 7.82 -17.15 11.94
CA VAL A 39 6.68 -17.85 12.56
C VAL A 39 6.34 -19.13 11.81
N LEU A 40 6.15 -19.04 10.48
CA LEU A 40 5.88 -20.22 9.64
C LEU A 40 7.16 -21.02 9.37
N GLY A 41 8.33 -20.37 9.29
CA GLY A 41 9.64 -20.99 9.11
C GLY A 41 9.97 -21.40 7.68
N ILE A 42 9.51 -20.64 6.65
CA ILE A 42 9.99 -20.80 5.26
C ILE A 42 11.18 -19.85 5.02
N THR A 43 11.98 -20.15 4.00
CA THR A 43 13.14 -19.31 3.67
C THR A 43 12.70 -17.92 3.16
N ALA A 44 13.48 -16.89 3.45
CA ALA A 44 13.20 -15.52 3.02
C ALA A 44 13.12 -15.41 1.48
N ALA A 45 13.95 -16.16 0.74
CA ALA A 45 13.89 -16.22 -0.71
C ALA A 45 12.57 -16.83 -1.22
N ALA A 46 12.07 -17.90 -0.59
CA ALA A 46 10.80 -18.52 -0.96
C ALA A 46 9.62 -17.57 -0.67
N ALA A 47 9.63 -16.89 0.48
CA ALA A 47 8.63 -15.88 0.81
C ALA A 47 8.63 -14.72 -0.19
N GLY A 48 9.80 -14.17 -0.54
CA GLY A 48 9.93 -13.12 -1.55
C GLY A 48 9.39 -13.54 -2.92
N THR A 49 9.74 -14.74 -3.38
CA THR A 49 9.24 -15.29 -4.66
C THR A 49 7.73 -15.47 -4.62
N MET A 50 7.18 -15.96 -3.52
CA MET A 50 5.74 -16.11 -3.31
C MET A 50 5.02 -14.76 -3.42
N PHE A 51 5.53 -13.71 -2.80
CA PHE A 51 4.92 -12.37 -2.89
C PHE A 51 4.86 -11.88 -4.34
N LEU A 52 5.94 -12.05 -5.10
CA LEU A 52 5.97 -11.63 -6.49
C LEU A 52 4.95 -12.41 -7.33
N VAL A 53 4.96 -13.75 -7.25
CA VAL A 53 4.06 -14.61 -8.03
C VAL A 53 2.59 -14.32 -7.69
N ALA A 54 2.27 -14.26 -6.40
CA ALA A 54 0.89 -14.01 -5.98
C ALA A 54 0.38 -12.62 -6.39
N ARG A 55 1.24 -11.59 -6.38
CA ARG A 55 0.87 -10.23 -6.81
C ARG A 55 0.74 -10.10 -8.31
N LEU A 56 1.55 -10.81 -9.09
CA LEU A 56 1.35 -10.89 -10.54
C LEU A 56 0.00 -11.50 -10.86
N TRP A 57 -0.33 -12.62 -10.21
CA TRP A 57 -1.62 -13.28 -10.35
C TRP A 57 -2.80 -12.38 -9.95
N ASP A 58 -2.70 -11.68 -8.81
CA ASP A 58 -3.68 -10.71 -8.32
C ASP A 58 -4.00 -9.62 -9.35
N SER A 59 -2.97 -9.11 -10.03
CA SER A 59 -3.14 -8.07 -11.04
C SER A 59 -3.97 -8.53 -12.24
N PHE A 60 -3.85 -9.79 -12.65
CA PHE A 60 -4.72 -10.37 -13.68
C PHE A 60 -6.14 -10.58 -13.15
N PHE A 61 -6.25 -11.05 -11.91
CA PHE A 61 -7.55 -11.36 -11.30
C PHE A 61 -8.42 -10.09 -11.09
N ASP A 62 -7.83 -8.94 -10.82
CA ASP A 62 -8.56 -7.66 -10.72
C ASP A 62 -9.42 -7.36 -11.94
N VAL A 63 -8.94 -7.68 -13.15
CA VAL A 63 -9.69 -7.46 -14.40
C VAL A 63 -10.96 -8.33 -14.42
N PHE A 64 -10.84 -9.60 -14.01
CA PHE A 64 -12.01 -10.50 -13.93
C PHE A 64 -13.01 -10.02 -12.88
N VAL A 65 -12.54 -9.58 -11.72
CA VAL A 65 -13.40 -9.04 -10.66
C VAL A 65 -14.12 -7.78 -11.16
N GLY A 66 -13.44 -6.90 -11.88
CA GLY A 66 -14.04 -5.73 -12.51
C GLY A 66 -15.20 -6.11 -13.44
N ILE A 67 -14.96 -7.07 -14.35
CA ILE A 67 -15.98 -7.55 -15.29
C ILE A 67 -17.16 -8.21 -14.54
N ILE A 68 -16.90 -9.03 -13.53
CA ILE A 68 -17.95 -9.68 -12.75
C ILE A 68 -18.77 -8.63 -11.98
N SER A 69 -18.11 -7.68 -11.35
CA SER A 69 -18.80 -6.64 -10.57
C SER A 69 -19.67 -5.75 -11.47
N ASP A 70 -19.20 -5.41 -12.66
CA ASP A 70 -19.94 -4.60 -13.62
C ASP A 70 -21.19 -5.30 -14.17
N ARG A 71 -21.18 -6.62 -14.27
CA ARG A 71 -22.30 -7.43 -14.74
C ARG A 71 -23.24 -7.88 -13.63
N THR A 72 -22.86 -7.68 -12.38
CA THR A 72 -23.69 -8.11 -11.25
C THR A 72 -24.96 -7.27 -11.14
N LYS A 73 -26.09 -7.95 -11.03
CA LYS A 73 -27.41 -7.35 -10.76
C LYS A 73 -27.96 -7.91 -9.46
N SER A 74 -28.11 -7.08 -8.45
CA SER A 74 -28.69 -7.50 -7.17
C SER A 74 -29.63 -6.44 -6.61
N ARG A 75 -30.44 -6.86 -5.63
CA ARG A 75 -31.31 -5.95 -4.88
C ARG A 75 -30.57 -4.87 -4.09
N TYR A 76 -29.27 -5.05 -3.87
CA TYR A 76 -28.42 -4.12 -3.10
C TYR A 76 -27.58 -3.19 -4.00
N GLY A 77 -27.72 -3.31 -5.33
CA GLY A 77 -26.91 -2.59 -6.32
C GLY A 77 -25.90 -3.51 -7.02
N LYS A 78 -24.94 -2.92 -7.69
CA LYS A 78 -23.89 -3.55 -8.51
C LYS A 78 -22.66 -3.91 -7.70
N TYR A 79 -22.16 -2.96 -6.91
CA TYR A 79 -20.87 -3.02 -6.23
C TYR A 79 -21.00 -3.33 -4.74
N ARG A 80 -22.01 -2.80 -4.05
CA ARG A 80 -22.25 -2.99 -2.62
C ARG A 80 -22.40 -4.46 -2.18
N PRO A 81 -23.01 -5.37 -2.97
CA PRO A 81 -23.10 -6.77 -2.60
C PRO A 81 -21.77 -7.43 -2.31
N PHE A 82 -20.73 -7.07 -3.06
CA PHE A 82 -19.39 -7.63 -2.87
C PHE A 82 -18.81 -7.28 -1.50
N ILE A 83 -19.02 -6.04 -1.03
CA ILE A 83 -18.60 -5.63 0.31
C ILE A 83 -19.30 -6.49 1.37
N LEU A 84 -20.60 -6.75 1.22
CA LEU A 84 -21.36 -7.57 2.15
C LEU A 84 -20.94 -9.03 2.12
N TRP A 85 -20.86 -9.62 0.92
CA TRP A 85 -20.61 -11.07 0.75
C TRP A 85 -19.20 -11.48 1.15
N PHE A 86 -18.23 -10.62 0.88
CA PHE A 86 -16.82 -10.93 1.10
C PHE A 86 -16.25 -10.33 2.40
N ALA A 87 -17.01 -9.55 3.17
CA ALA A 87 -16.54 -9.03 4.46
C ALA A 87 -16.07 -10.12 5.42
N LEU A 88 -16.90 -11.16 5.63
CA LEU A 88 -16.55 -12.29 6.49
C LEU A 88 -15.46 -13.19 5.89
N PRO A 89 -15.53 -13.61 4.61
CA PRO A 89 -14.43 -14.31 3.95
C PRO A 89 -13.08 -13.57 4.05
N PHE A 90 -13.09 -12.24 4.01
CA PHE A 90 -11.89 -11.42 4.15
C PHE A 90 -11.22 -11.62 5.52
N ALA A 91 -11.98 -11.55 6.60
CA ALA A 91 -11.46 -11.77 7.95
C ALA A 91 -10.97 -13.21 8.15
N VAL A 92 -11.75 -14.18 7.68
CA VAL A 92 -11.41 -15.61 7.79
C VAL A 92 -10.13 -15.92 7.01
N MET A 93 -10.04 -15.48 5.75
CA MET A 93 -8.85 -15.71 4.93
C MET A 93 -7.63 -14.97 5.49
N GLY A 94 -7.83 -13.78 6.06
CA GLY A 94 -6.76 -13.08 6.78
C GLY A 94 -6.21 -13.90 7.94
N ALA A 95 -7.08 -14.43 8.81
CA ALA A 95 -6.67 -15.28 9.92
C ALA A 95 -6.00 -16.58 9.44
N VAL A 96 -6.58 -17.25 8.42
CA VAL A 96 -6.02 -18.47 7.82
C VAL A 96 -4.63 -18.21 7.21
N THR A 97 -4.42 -17.06 6.57
CA THR A 97 -3.12 -16.72 5.97
C THR A 97 -2.02 -16.58 7.04
N PHE A 98 -2.37 -16.15 8.24
CA PHE A 98 -1.46 -16.05 9.39
C PHE A 98 -1.58 -17.24 10.36
N PHE A 99 -2.08 -18.37 9.90
CA PHE A 99 -1.99 -19.64 10.62
C PHE A 99 -0.71 -20.39 10.20
N ALA A 100 0.02 -20.94 11.16
CA ALA A 100 1.24 -21.69 10.93
C ALA A 100 1.04 -23.17 11.25
N PRO A 101 0.63 -23.99 10.25
CA PRO A 101 0.47 -25.42 10.46
C PRO A 101 1.81 -26.12 10.65
N ASP A 102 1.81 -27.20 11.42
CA ASP A 102 2.98 -28.04 11.61
C ASP A 102 3.13 -29.04 10.45
N PHE A 103 3.48 -28.51 9.29
CA PHE A 103 3.77 -29.30 8.09
C PHE A 103 5.28 -29.35 7.84
N GLY A 104 5.73 -30.32 7.04
CA GLY A 104 7.10 -30.28 6.51
C GLY A 104 7.32 -29.05 5.61
N GLN A 105 8.58 -28.71 5.32
CA GLN A 105 8.96 -27.47 4.60
C GLN A 105 8.17 -27.27 3.28
N THR A 106 8.03 -28.33 2.46
CA THR A 106 7.24 -28.30 1.23
C THR A 106 5.77 -28.02 1.50
N GLY A 107 5.19 -28.63 2.53
CA GLY A 107 3.80 -28.42 2.93
C GLY A 107 3.55 -26.98 3.40
N LYS A 108 4.45 -26.39 4.19
CA LYS A 108 4.40 -24.99 4.62
C LYS A 108 4.44 -24.04 3.42
N LEU A 109 5.30 -24.31 2.45
CA LEU A 109 5.41 -23.48 1.24
C LEU A 109 4.14 -23.55 0.39
N ILE A 110 3.60 -24.74 0.14
CA ILE A 110 2.34 -24.92 -0.59
C ILE A 110 1.19 -24.20 0.14
N TYR A 111 1.11 -24.37 1.45
CA TYR A 111 0.12 -23.68 2.28
C TYR A 111 0.21 -22.17 2.14
N ALA A 112 1.42 -21.61 2.23
CA ALA A 112 1.69 -20.19 2.09
C ALA A 112 1.23 -19.64 0.72
N TYR A 113 1.59 -20.33 -0.39
CA TYR A 113 1.16 -19.95 -1.73
C TYR A 113 -0.36 -19.95 -1.90
N ILE A 114 -1.02 -21.00 -1.41
CA ILE A 114 -2.48 -21.14 -1.55
C ILE A 114 -3.19 -20.05 -0.71
N THR A 115 -2.86 -19.94 0.58
CA THR A 115 -3.58 -19.03 1.47
C THR A 115 -3.33 -17.56 1.13
N TYR A 116 -2.09 -17.19 0.80
CA TYR A 116 -1.78 -15.84 0.39
C TYR A 116 -2.47 -15.47 -0.94
N SER A 117 -2.46 -16.36 -1.93
CA SER A 117 -3.14 -16.13 -3.21
C SER A 117 -4.65 -16.01 -3.03
N LEU A 118 -5.27 -16.89 -2.24
CA LEU A 118 -6.71 -16.82 -1.93
C LEU A 118 -7.06 -15.51 -1.19
N MET A 119 -6.22 -15.10 -0.25
CA MET A 119 -6.42 -13.81 0.43
C MET A 119 -6.36 -12.63 -0.54
N MET A 120 -5.42 -12.63 -1.50
CA MET A 120 -5.36 -11.57 -2.52
C MET A 120 -6.61 -11.57 -3.41
N ILE A 121 -7.14 -12.74 -3.78
CA ILE A 121 -8.41 -12.86 -4.51
C ILE A 121 -9.56 -12.24 -3.72
N VAL A 122 -9.70 -12.60 -2.44
CA VAL A 122 -10.77 -12.05 -1.57
C VAL A 122 -10.58 -10.54 -1.37
N TYR A 123 -9.33 -10.07 -1.23
CA TYR A 123 -9.00 -8.64 -1.17
C TYR A 123 -9.49 -7.91 -2.43
N SER A 124 -9.23 -8.46 -3.61
CA SER A 124 -9.66 -7.87 -4.89
C SER A 124 -11.18 -7.90 -5.07
N LEU A 125 -11.87 -8.97 -4.62
CA LEU A 125 -13.33 -9.09 -4.64
C LEU A 125 -14.05 -8.02 -3.79
N ILE A 126 -13.38 -7.42 -2.83
CA ILE A 126 -13.90 -6.26 -2.09
C ILE A 126 -13.43 -4.96 -2.71
N ASN A 127 -12.12 -4.82 -2.94
CA ASN A 127 -11.51 -3.51 -3.23
C ASN A 127 -11.81 -3.00 -4.64
N VAL A 128 -11.93 -3.88 -5.64
CA VAL A 128 -12.25 -3.45 -7.01
C VAL A 128 -13.69 -2.91 -7.10
N PRO A 129 -14.74 -3.63 -6.61
CA PRO A 129 -16.09 -3.07 -6.54
C PRO A 129 -16.19 -1.85 -5.63
N TYR A 130 -15.47 -1.83 -4.49
CA TYR A 130 -15.44 -0.69 -3.59
C TYR A 130 -14.89 0.57 -4.26
N ALA A 131 -13.81 0.45 -5.04
CA ALA A 131 -13.27 1.58 -5.80
C ALA A 131 -14.28 2.09 -6.86
N SER A 132 -14.98 1.17 -7.53
CA SER A 132 -16.02 1.48 -8.52
C SER A 132 -17.25 2.13 -7.90
N LEU A 133 -17.55 1.83 -6.65
CA LEU A 133 -18.67 2.38 -5.89
C LEU A 133 -18.62 3.92 -5.81
N LEU A 134 -17.42 4.55 -5.82
CA LEU A 134 -17.27 6.00 -5.84
C LEU A 134 -18.08 6.65 -6.96
N GLY A 135 -18.00 6.08 -8.17
CA GLY A 135 -18.74 6.56 -9.33
C GLY A 135 -20.24 6.28 -9.26
N ALA A 136 -20.67 5.25 -8.53
CA ALA A 136 -22.04 4.86 -8.37
C ALA A 136 -22.77 5.63 -7.24
N ILE A 137 -22.06 6.19 -6.28
CA ILE A 137 -22.65 7.01 -5.21
C ILE A 137 -23.12 8.37 -5.75
N SER A 138 -22.30 9.06 -6.55
CA SER A 138 -22.63 10.40 -7.07
C SER A 138 -22.10 10.62 -8.47
N SER A 139 -22.84 11.39 -9.26
CA SER A 139 -22.40 11.94 -10.55
C SER A 139 -21.72 13.31 -10.41
N ASP A 140 -21.88 13.99 -9.27
CA ASP A 140 -21.31 15.31 -9.01
C ASP A 140 -19.80 15.22 -8.75
N PRO A 141 -18.94 15.91 -9.54
CA PRO A 141 -17.50 15.91 -9.33
C PRO A 141 -17.06 16.44 -7.96
N GLN A 142 -17.78 17.43 -7.40
CA GLN A 142 -17.44 18.00 -6.08
C GLN A 142 -17.70 17.00 -4.96
N GLU A 143 -18.84 16.30 -5.01
CA GLU A 143 -19.17 15.25 -4.04
C GLU A 143 -18.22 14.05 -4.17
N ARG A 144 -17.83 13.65 -5.39
CA ARG A 144 -16.82 12.62 -5.61
C ARG A 144 -15.46 13.00 -5.02
N ASN A 145 -15.04 14.26 -5.17
CA ASN A 145 -13.80 14.75 -4.59
C ASN A 145 -13.87 14.72 -3.05
N SER A 146 -15.00 15.14 -2.47
CA SER A 146 -15.25 15.04 -1.04
C SER A 146 -15.17 13.58 -0.56
N LEU A 147 -15.86 12.65 -1.22
CA LEU A 147 -15.80 11.20 -0.90
C LEU A 147 -14.37 10.65 -0.95
N SER A 148 -13.61 11.04 -1.97
CA SER A 148 -12.20 10.64 -2.11
C SER A 148 -11.34 11.16 -0.95
N SER A 149 -11.58 12.39 -0.49
CA SER A 149 -10.87 12.96 0.67
C SER A 149 -11.17 12.19 1.95
N TYR A 150 -12.45 11.87 2.20
CA TYR A 150 -12.84 11.00 3.33
C TYR A 150 -12.18 9.63 3.23
N ARG A 151 -12.23 9.01 2.06
CA ARG A 151 -11.58 7.74 1.77
C ARG A 151 -10.10 7.75 2.17
N MET A 152 -9.32 8.71 1.67
CA MET A 152 -7.90 8.82 1.99
C MET A 152 -7.64 9.06 3.49
N SER A 153 -8.44 9.91 4.14
CA SER A 153 -8.30 10.16 5.57
C SER A 153 -8.54 8.88 6.39
N PHE A 154 -9.56 8.13 6.05
CA PHE A 154 -9.89 6.87 6.74
C PHE A 154 -8.86 5.75 6.44
N ALA A 155 -8.21 5.75 5.27
CA ALA A 155 -7.09 4.86 4.99
C ALA A 155 -5.92 5.10 5.97
N PHE A 156 -5.59 6.36 6.26
CA PHE A 156 -4.58 6.68 7.26
C PHE A 156 -5.01 6.28 8.67
N ILE A 157 -6.26 6.55 9.04
CA ILE A 157 -6.82 6.12 10.35
C ILE A 157 -6.71 4.60 10.50
N GLY A 158 -7.13 3.82 9.49
CA GLY A 158 -7.01 2.36 9.49
C GLY A 158 -5.57 1.90 9.67
N SER A 159 -4.63 2.53 8.98
CA SER A 159 -3.20 2.24 9.13
C SER A 159 -2.69 2.50 10.55
N PHE A 160 -3.06 3.63 11.17
CA PHE A 160 -2.74 3.93 12.56
C PHE A 160 -3.31 2.89 13.53
N VAL A 161 -4.58 2.56 13.37
CA VAL A 161 -5.26 1.58 14.22
C VAL A 161 -4.56 0.22 14.13
N THR A 162 -4.12 -0.19 12.94
CA THR A 162 -3.35 -1.43 12.77
C THR A 162 -2.07 -1.44 13.59
N PHE A 163 -1.25 -0.39 13.46
CA PHE A 163 0.01 -0.32 14.21
C PHE A 163 -0.21 -0.25 15.71
N MET A 164 -1.25 0.44 16.16
CA MET A 164 -1.57 0.53 17.59
C MET A 164 -2.07 -0.78 18.18
N LEU A 165 -2.80 -1.60 17.41
CA LEU A 165 -3.51 -2.76 17.95
C LEU A 165 -2.84 -4.10 17.64
N LEU A 166 -2.17 -4.26 16.49
CA LEU A 166 -1.72 -5.59 16.03
C LEU A 166 -0.79 -6.26 17.03
N GLN A 167 0.27 -5.58 17.44
CA GLN A 167 1.25 -6.16 18.34
C GLN A 167 0.70 -6.41 19.76
N PRO A 168 0.00 -5.46 20.41
CA PRO A 168 -0.66 -5.73 21.68
C PRO A 168 -1.62 -6.91 21.63
N LEU A 169 -2.36 -7.09 20.53
CA LEU A 169 -3.26 -8.24 20.34
C LEU A 169 -2.48 -9.55 20.19
N ILE A 170 -1.41 -9.57 19.37
CA ILE A 170 -0.55 -10.74 19.23
C ILE A 170 0.04 -11.13 20.60
N ASP A 171 0.56 -10.18 21.34
CA ASP A 171 1.14 -10.42 22.65
C ASP A 171 0.11 -10.91 23.68
N PHE A 172 -1.08 -10.29 23.71
CA PHE A 172 -2.17 -10.69 24.56
C PHE A 172 -2.61 -12.14 24.32
N PHE A 173 -2.86 -12.47 23.05
CA PHE A 173 -3.30 -13.83 22.70
C PHE A 173 -2.16 -14.85 22.86
N SER A 174 -0.91 -14.47 22.62
CA SER A 174 0.25 -15.32 22.87
C SER A 174 0.39 -15.69 24.35
N LYS A 175 0.18 -14.72 25.25
CA LYS A 175 0.23 -14.95 26.69
C LYS A 175 -0.96 -15.75 27.21
N THR A 176 -2.15 -15.52 26.64
CA THR A 176 -3.38 -16.15 27.13
C THR A 176 -3.54 -17.60 26.65
N PHE A 177 -3.20 -17.87 25.38
CA PHE A 177 -3.46 -19.16 24.72
C PHE A 177 -2.20 -19.90 24.25
N GLY A 178 -1.02 -19.25 24.28
CA GLY A 178 0.26 -19.85 23.86
C GLY A 178 1.05 -20.56 24.95
N ALA A 179 0.52 -20.70 26.15
CA ALA A 179 1.22 -21.06 27.36
C ALA A 179 1.93 -22.45 27.39
N ASN A 180 1.64 -23.34 26.45
CA ASN A 180 2.25 -24.68 26.44
C ASN A 180 3.50 -24.84 25.55
N ASN A 181 3.86 -23.85 24.73
CA ASN A 181 5.00 -23.94 23.79
C ASN A 181 6.14 -22.95 24.10
N ILE A 182 5.97 -22.04 25.06
CA ILE A 182 6.99 -21.00 25.35
C ILE A 182 8.22 -21.57 26.07
N ALA A 183 8.11 -22.75 26.67
CA ALA A 183 9.23 -23.36 27.45
C ALA A 183 10.39 -23.87 26.56
N ASN A 184 10.22 -24.01 25.25
CA ASN A 184 11.24 -24.61 24.37
C ASN A 184 11.90 -23.66 23.36
N THR A 185 11.54 -22.38 23.34
CA THR A 185 12.18 -21.41 22.44
C THR A 185 12.88 -20.34 23.27
N THR A 186 14.16 -20.50 23.49
CA THR A 186 15.09 -19.52 24.12
C THR A 186 15.01 -18.13 23.42
N ARG A 187 14.43 -18.07 22.25
CA ARG A 187 14.20 -16.87 21.44
C ARG A 187 12.98 -16.04 21.88
N ALA A 188 12.03 -16.62 22.60
CA ALA A 188 10.80 -15.94 23.01
C ALA A 188 11.01 -14.84 24.06
N VAL A 189 12.17 -14.81 24.70
CA VAL A 189 12.49 -13.85 25.77
C VAL A 189 13.11 -12.57 25.25
N GLU A 190 13.68 -12.56 24.02
CA GLU A 190 14.44 -11.42 23.48
C GLU A 190 13.85 -10.78 22.22
N SER A 191 12.80 -11.35 21.62
CA SER A 191 12.20 -10.76 20.41
C SER A 191 11.23 -9.63 20.72
N THR A 192 11.34 -8.53 20.00
CA THR A 192 10.42 -7.38 20.08
C THR A 192 8.99 -7.76 19.71
N ILE A 193 8.80 -8.74 18.80
CA ILE A 193 7.50 -9.27 18.36
C ILE A 193 7.42 -10.76 18.70
N SER A 194 6.29 -11.18 19.27
CA SER A 194 6.04 -12.60 19.58
C SER A 194 6.05 -13.46 18.33
N THR A 195 6.74 -14.60 18.37
CA THR A 195 6.74 -15.63 17.32
C THR A 195 5.68 -16.71 17.54
N SER A 196 4.79 -16.55 18.51
CA SER A 196 3.72 -17.50 18.81
C SER A 196 2.71 -17.60 17.65
N PRO A 197 2.54 -18.76 16.99
CA PRO A 197 1.58 -18.93 15.91
C PRO A 197 0.13 -18.58 16.31
N VAL A 198 -0.25 -18.97 17.53
CA VAL A 198 -1.59 -18.70 18.08
C VAL A 198 -1.83 -17.20 18.22
N GLY A 199 -0.84 -16.46 18.71
CA GLY A 199 -0.91 -15.00 18.83
C GLY A 199 -1.15 -14.32 17.49
N TRP A 200 -0.48 -14.77 16.43
CA TRP A 200 -0.64 -14.21 15.08
C TRP A 200 -2.03 -14.47 14.51
N VAL A 201 -2.49 -15.71 14.53
CA VAL A 201 -3.83 -16.07 14.02
C VAL A 201 -4.91 -15.27 14.73
N MET A 202 -4.88 -15.24 16.06
CA MET A 202 -5.91 -14.58 16.85
C MET A 202 -5.80 -13.05 16.77
N GLY A 203 -4.60 -12.50 16.75
CA GLY A 203 -4.36 -11.06 16.60
C GLY A 203 -4.84 -10.53 15.25
N VAL A 204 -4.45 -11.20 14.16
CA VAL A 204 -4.93 -10.84 12.80
C VAL A 204 -6.42 -11.12 12.65
N GLY A 205 -6.93 -12.21 13.24
CA GLY A 205 -8.37 -12.52 13.27
C GLY A 205 -9.18 -11.44 13.98
N ALA A 206 -8.70 -10.94 15.12
CA ALA A 206 -9.36 -9.84 15.85
C ALA A 206 -9.41 -8.54 15.01
N ILE A 207 -8.33 -8.18 14.33
CA ILE A 207 -8.33 -7.07 13.36
C ILE A 207 -9.29 -7.37 12.21
N GLY A 208 -9.32 -8.61 11.72
CA GLY A 208 -10.25 -9.05 10.70
C GLY A 208 -11.71 -8.81 11.11
N MET A 209 -12.08 -9.11 12.36
CA MET A 209 -13.42 -8.84 12.88
C MET A 209 -13.73 -7.34 12.92
N ILE A 210 -12.78 -6.49 13.29
CA ILE A 210 -12.93 -5.04 13.18
C ILE A 210 -13.21 -4.66 11.72
N CYS A 211 -12.45 -5.20 10.77
CA CYS A 211 -12.66 -4.94 9.34
C CYS A 211 -14.04 -5.38 8.86
N VAL A 212 -14.56 -6.52 9.34
CA VAL A 212 -15.94 -6.95 9.04
C VAL A 212 -16.93 -5.90 9.47
N ILE A 213 -16.83 -5.40 10.70
CA ILE A 213 -17.72 -4.35 11.21
C ILE A 213 -17.64 -3.10 10.33
N LEU A 214 -16.43 -2.65 9.98
CA LEU A 214 -16.22 -1.48 9.14
C LEU A 214 -16.80 -1.67 7.72
N PHE A 215 -16.62 -2.83 7.09
CA PHE A 215 -17.22 -3.15 5.80
C PHE A 215 -18.76 -3.22 5.87
N LEU A 216 -19.33 -3.79 6.93
CA LEU A 216 -20.79 -3.82 7.13
C LEU A 216 -21.36 -2.42 7.34
N LEU A 217 -20.66 -1.54 8.07
CA LEU A 217 -21.03 -0.13 8.19
C LEU A 217 -20.91 0.59 6.84
N CYS A 218 -19.84 0.35 6.08
CA CYS A 218 -19.70 0.87 4.73
C CYS A 218 -20.87 0.44 3.83
N PHE A 219 -21.22 -0.84 3.84
CA PHE A 219 -22.36 -1.36 3.10
C PHE A 219 -23.68 -0.70 3.54
N SER A 220 -23.92 -0.57 4.86
CA SER A 220 -25.21 -0.08 5.38
C SER A 220 -25.40 1.43 5.20
N TRP A 221 -24.31 2.21 5.20
CA TRP A 221 -24.37 3.67 5.14
C TRP A 221 -24.21 4.25 3.73
N THR A 222 -23.72 3.46 2.75
CA THR A 222 -23.61 3.89 1.36
C THR A 222 -24.82 3.47 0.53
N LYS A 223 -25.11 4.21 -0.54
CA LYS A 223 -26.19 3.89 -1.50
C LYS A 223 -25.69 4.13 -2.94
N GLU A 224 -25.98 3.19 -3.83
CA GLU A 224 -25.77 3.40 -5.27
C GLU A 224 -26.96 4.18 -5.84
N ARG A 225 -26.70 5.35 -6.45
CA ARG A 225 -27.70 6.22 -7.05
C ARG A 225 -27.53 6.37 -8.55
N VAL A 226 -26.28 6.25 -9.01
CA VAL A 226 -25.95 6.46 -10.42
C VAL A 226 -25.93 5.11 -11.14
N THR A 227 -26.96 4.88 -11.94
CA THR A 227 -26.93 3.78 -12.91
C THR A 227 -26.00 4.21 -14.04
N GLN A 228 -24.84 3.61 -14.16
CA GLN A 228 -23.97 3.86 -15.30
C GLN A 228 -24.70 3.38 -16.55
N ILE A 229 -25.05 4.31 -17.44
CA ILE A 229 -25.46 3.99 -18.79
C ILE A 229 -24.21 3.37 -19.43
N GLU A 230 -24.33 2.13 -19.90
CA GLU A 230 -23.29 1.51 -20.71
C GLU A 230 -23.01 2.44 -21.87
N SER A 231 -21.91 3.17 -21.82
CA SER A 231 -21.44 3.89 -22.98
C SER A 231 -20.99 2.84 -23.99
N GLU A 232 -21.77 2.59 -24.99
CA GLU A 232 -21.37 1.93 -26.22
C GLU A 232 -20.33 2.80 -26.95
N GLU A 233 -19.24 3.08 -26.32
CA GLU A 233 -18.09 3.55 -27.04
C GLU A 233 -17.33 2.31 -27.54
N ASN A 234 -17.49 2.06 -28.84
CA ASN A 234 -16.60 1.26 -29.69
C ASN A 234 -15.17 1.88 -29.72
N ALA A 235 -14.66 2.24 -28.55
CA ALA A 235 -13.33 2.73 -28.37
C ALA A 235 -12.38 1.54 -28.54
N SER A 236 -11.59 1.53 -29.60
CA SER A 236 -10.57 0.49 -29.80
C SER A 236 -9.55 0.56 -28.67
N VAL A 237 -9.80 -0.20 -27.60
CA VAL A 237 -8.90 -0.37 -26.44
C VAL A 237 -7.48 -0.69 -26.93
N ARG A 238 -7.36 -1.45 -28.03
CA ARG A 238 -6.07 -1.78 -28.65
C ARG A 238 -5.31 -0.54 -29.12
N LYS A 239 -6.03 0.46 -29.68
CA LYS A 239 -5.42 1.71 -30.16
C LYS A 239 -4.98 2.57 -28.99
N ASP A 240 -5.77 2.63 -27.94
CA ASP A 240 -5.47 3.41 -26.75
C ASP A 240 -4.30 2.80 -25.97
N LEU A 241 -4.23 1.46 -25.86
CA LEU A 241 -3.08 0.73 -25.34
C LEU A 241 -1.82 1.02 -26.17
N LYS A 242 -1.92 0.93 -27.50
CA LYS A 242 -0.77 1.25 -28.38
C LYS A 242 -0.28 2.69 -28.17
N ASN A 243 -1.19 3.64 -28.05
CA ASN A 243 -0.86 5.04 -27.78
C ASN A 243 -0.20 5.23 -26.40
N LEU A 244 -0.67 4.53 -25.39
CA LEU A 244 -0.10 4.56 -24.05
C LEU A 244 1.33 4.01 -24.05
N PHE A 245 1.57 2.88 -24.71
CA PHE A 245 2.93 2.29 -24.82
C PHE A 245 3.92 3.20 -25.55
N HIS A 246 3.48 4.12 -26.40
CA HIS A 246 4.30 5.13 -27.06
C HIS A 246 4.42 6.43 -26.25
N ASN A 247 3.77 6.52 -25.11
CA ASN A 247 3.78 7.72 -24.27
C ASN A 247 5.02 7.72 -23.35
N THR A 248 6.10 8.34 -23.79
CA THR A 248 7.35 8.45 -23.02
C THR A 248 7.16 9.06 -21.63
N PRO A 249 6.41 10.17 -21.43
CA PRO A 249 6.09 10.71 -20.10
C PRO A 249 5.49 9.68 -19.15
N TRP A 250 4.62 8.81 -19.65
CA TRP A 250 3.99 7.76 -18.85
C TRP A 250 5.01 6.72 -18.36
N TRP A 251 5.90 6.24 -19.23
CA TRP A 251 6.96 5.28 -18.86
C TRP A 251 7.90 5.84 -17.80
N ILE A 252 8.29 7.11 -17.94
CA ILE A 252 9.16 7.77 -16.96
C ILE A 252 8.45 7.86 -15.61
N LEU A 253 7.15 8.21 -15.58
CA LEU A 253 6.40 8.29 -14.35
C LEU A 253 6.20 6.90 -13.70
N VAL A 254 5.95 5.88 -14.48
CA VAL A 254 5.86 4.50 -14.00
C VAL A 254 7.19 4.06 -13.39
N ALA A 255 8.31 4.28 -14.08
CA ALA A 255 9.63 3.89 -13.59
C ALA A 255 10.03 4.64 -12.31
N THR A 256 9.81 5.95 -12.26
CA THR A 256 10.11 6.75 -11.05
C THR A 256 9.18 6.41 -9.89
N GLY A 257 7.90 6.15 -10.17
CA GLY A 257 6.94 5.68 -9.17
C GLY A 257 7.31 4.30 -8.62
N LEU A 258 7.73 3.38 -9.48
CA LEU A 258 8.23 2.07 -9.08
C LEU A 258 9.43 2.19 -8.14
N ALA A 259 10.42 3.01 -8.49
CA ALA A 259 11.61 3.23 -7.65
C ALA A 259 11.22 3.82 -6.27
N ALA A 260 10.28 4.76 -6.23
CA ALA A 260 9.80 5.34 -4.99
C ALA A 260 9.01 4.34 -4.12
N LEU A 261 8.31 3.39 -4.72
CA LEU A 261 7.60 2.34 -3.99
C LEU A 261 8.55 1.26 -3.49
N LEU A 262 9.59 0.93 -4.26
CA LEU A 262 10.68 0.06 -3.81
C LEU A 262 11.37 0.62 -2.57
N PHE A 263 11.63 1.94 -2.55
CA PHE A 263 12.15 2.63 -1.37
C PHE A 263 11.33 2.35 -0.12
N ASN A 264 10.01 2.54 -0.19
CA ASN A 264 9.13 2.29 0.94
C ASN A 264 9.04 0.80 1.29
N ALA A 265 8.84 -0.07 0.30
CA ALA A 265 8.59 -1.49 0.53
C ALA A 265 9.79 -2.20 1.15
N VAL A 266 11.02 -1.94 0.68
CA VAL A 266 12.23 -2.54 1.26
C VAL A 266 12.43 -2.06 2.69
N ARG A 267 12.29 -0.77 2.94
CA ARG A 267 12.47 -0.17 4.26
C ARG A 267 11.45 -0.66 5.28
N ASP A 268 10.18 -0.73 4.89
CA ASP A 268 9.10 -1.17 5.76
C ASP A 268 9.23 -2.67 6.09
N SER A 269 9.62 -3.49 5.11
CA SER A 269 9.73 -4.94 5.30
C SER A 269 10.89 -5.35 6.19
N VAL A 270 12.00 -4.60 6.19
CA VAL A 270 13.20 -4.93 6.97
C VAL A 270 13.18 -4.38 8.40
N ALA A 271 12.31 -3.41 8.69
CA ALA A 271 12.32 -2.69 9.95
C ALA A 271 12.25 -3.62 11.18
N ILE A 272 11.43 -4.67 11.15
CA ILE A 272 11.28 -5.63 12.25
C ILE A 272 12.61 -6.34 12.53
N TYR A 273 13.30 -6.79 11.49
CA TYR A 273 14.59 -7.47 11.60
C TYR A 273 15.67 -6.53 12.11
N PHE A 274 15.75 -5.32 11.58
CA PHE A 274 16.68 -4.28 12.00
C PHE A 274 16.56 -3.96 13.50
N PHE A 275 15.33 -3.81 14.01
CA PHE A 275 15.15 -3.54 15.44
C PHE A 275 15.48 -4.76 16.31
N ARG A 276 15.16 -5.96 15.85
CA ARG A 276 15.46 -7.19 16.60
C ARG A 276 16.95 -7.51 16.64
N ASP A 277 17.62 -7.45 15.47
CA ASP A 277 18.94 -8.04 15.31
C ASP A 277 20.08 -7.00 15.44
N TYR A 278 19.86 -5.75 15.00
CA TYR A 278 20.84 -4.67 15.09
C TYR A 278 20.65 -3.78 16.32
N VAL A 279 19.43 -3.26 16.53
CA VAL A 279 19.19 -2.31 17.64
C VAL A 279 19.20 -3.03 18.99
N LYS A 280 18.67 -4.25 19.05
CA LYS A 280 18.65 -5.16 20.23
C LYS A 280 18.13 -4.51 21.52
N VAL A 281 17.26 -3.51 21.42
CA VAL A 281 16.72 -2.80 22.58
C VAL A 281 15.32 -3.28 22.88
N ASN A 282 15.17 -3.95 24.03
CA ASN A 282 13.87 -4.34 24.59
C ASN A 282 13.14 -3.12 25.20
N TYR A 283 12.84 -2.12 24.38
CA TYR A 283 12.06 -0.98 24.80
C TYR A 283 10.58 -1.26 24.59
N ARG A 284 9.83 -1.37 25.68
CA ARG A 284 8.37 -1.38 25.65
C ARG A 284 7.87 -0.15 26.39
N MET A 285 7.02 0.61 25.71
CA MET A 285 6.38 1.79 26.31
C MET A 285 5.40 1.31 27.39
N GLY A 286 5.67 1.66 28.65
CA GLY A 286 4.97 1.12 29.83
C GLY A 286 3.44 1.14 29.66
N GLY A 287 2.81 -0.02 29.90
CA GLY A 287 1.35 -0.19 29.87
C GLY A 287 0.69 -0.28 28.50
N THR A 288 1.32 0.12 27.39
CA THR A 288 0.70 0.12 26.04
C THR A 288 0.89 -1.17 25.27
N GLY A 289 1.91 -1.97 25.62
CA GLY A 289 2.35 -3.14 24.84
C GLY A 289 3.07 -2.79 23.53
N TRP A 290 3.35 -1.51 23.26
CA TRP A 290 4.08 -1.08 22.06
C TRP A 290 5.58 -1.26 22.26
N ASP A 291 6.19 -1.94 21.29
CA ASP A 291 7.65 -2.01 21.18
C ASP A 291 8.19 -0.86 20.33
N ILE A 292 9.50 -0.80 20.19
CA ILE A 292 10.18 0.23 19.42
C ILE A 292 9.83 0.17 17.92
N THR A 293 9.56 -1.01 17.37
CA THR A 293 9.16 -1.19 15.96
C THR A 293 7.80 -0.58 15.71
N THR A 294 6.85 -0.81 16.61
CA THR A 294 5.53 -0.18 16.57
C THR A 294 5.63 1.34 16.63
N ILE A 295 6.45 1.87 17.56
CA ILE A 295 6.66 3.33 17.68
C ILE A 295 7.28 3.89 16.39
N TYR A 296 8.25 3.19 15.80
CA TYR A 296 8.87 3.56 14.52
C TYR A 296 7.84 3.66 13.40
N PHE A 297 6.94 2.69 13.27
CA PHE A 297 5.87 2.71 12.26
C PHE A 297 4.85 3.83 12.53
N LEU A 298 4.46 4.05 13.78
CA LEU A 298 3.53 5.13 14.15
C LEU A 298 4.12 6.50 13.85
N VAL A 299 5.39 6.73 14.21
CA VAL A 299 6.11 7.98 13.90
C VAL A 299 6.22 8.17 12.39
N GLY A 300 6.57 7.13 11.65
CA GLY A 300 6.63 7.15 10.19
C GLY A 300 5.29 7.47 9.55
N GLN A 301 4.21 6.86 10.02
CA GLN A 301 2.86 7.09 9.49
C GLN A 301 2.36 8.51 9.78
N ALA A 302 2.61 9.03 10.98
CA ALA A 302 2.27 10.42 11.33
C ALA A 302 3.03 11.42 10.46
N ALA A 303 4.32 11.22 10.30
CA ALA A 303 5.16 12.07 9.46
C ALA A 303 4.77 12.01 7.98
N ASN A 304 4.44 10.81 7.47
CA ASN A 304 3.96 10.62 6.11
C ASN A 304 2.65 11.39 5.86
N LEU A 305 1.71 11.35 6.82
CA LEU A 305 0.46 12.11 6.73
C LEU A 305 0.73 13.62 6.64
N ILE A 306 1.66 14.15 7.44
CA ILE A 306 2.08 15.56 7.36
C ILE A 306 2.62 15.88 5.96
N GLY A 307 3.46 15.00 5.40
CA GLY A 307 3.98 15.13 4.05
C GLY A 307 2.88 15.16 2.99
N VAL A 308 1.94 14.21 3.05
CA VAL A 308 0.79 14.15 2.13
C VAL A 308 -0.05 15.43 2.17
N MET A 309 -0.33 15.96 3.37
CA MET A 309 -1.12 17.19 3.54
C MET A 309 -0.37 18.44 3.05
N ALA A 310 0.94 18.48 3.18
CA ALA A 310 1.77 19.61 2.75
C ALA A 310 2.05 19.61 1.23
N ALA A 311 1.99 18.45 0.57
CA ALA A 311 2.34 18.27 -0.84
C ALA A 311 1.62 19.25 -1.79
N PRO A 312 0.28 19.47 -1.73
CA PRO A 312 -0.42 20.38 -2.63
C PRO A 312 0.06 21.84 -2.47
N SER A 313 0.25 22.30 -1.24
CA SER A 313 0.66 23.68 -0.94
C SER A 313 2.08 23.97 -1.45
N ILE A 314 2.99 23.03 -1.27
CA ILE A 314 4.39 23.15 -1.68
C ILE A 314 4.51 23.03 -3.20
N SER A 315 3.84 22.04 -3.81
CA SER A 315 3.85 21.86 -5.25
C SER A 315 3.17 22.99 -6.02
N GLY A 316 2.19 23.65 -5.41
CA GLY A 316 1.57 24.87 -5.96
C GLY A 316 2.54 26.05 -6.09
N ARG A 317 3.57 26.11 -5.21
CA ARG A 317 4.57 27.20 -5.22
C ARG A 317 5.79 26.88 -6.11
N PHE A 318 6.30 25.66 -6.00
CA PHE A 318 7.57 25.26 -6.63
C PHE A 318 7.39 24.43 -7.90
N GLY A 319 6.18 23.98 -8.17
CA GLY A 319 5.83 23.05 -9.25
C GLY A 319 5.95 21.59 -8.83
N LYS A 320 5.16 20.72 -9.49
CA LYS A 320 5.05 19.29 -9.15
C LYS A 320 6.37 18.54 -9.37
N LYS A 321 6.99 18.72 -10.56
CA LYS A 321 8.26 18.06 -10.91
C LYS A 321 9.37 18.42 -9.94
N ARG A 322 9.57 19.70 -9.64
CA ARG A 322 10.62 20.15 -8.72
C ARG A 322 10.38 19.67 -7.31
N THR A 323 9.14 19.76 -6.81
CA THR A 323 8.79 19.29 -5.47
C THR A 323 9.05 17.79 -5.31
N TYR A 324 8.68 16.98 -6.32
CA TYR A 324 8.99 15.56 -6.33
C TYR A 324 10.50 15.29 -6.27
N MET A 325 11.28 15.96 -7.13
CA MET A 325 12.74 15.78 -7.19
C MET A 325 13.41 16.15 -5.86
N ILE A 326 13.03 17.28 -5.27
CA ILE A 326 13.56 17.72 -3.97
C ILE A 326 13.18 16.72 -2.87
N ALA A 327 11.94 16.26 -2.86
CA ALA A 327 11.47 15.31 -1.86
C ALA A 327 12.25 13.99 -1.90
N VAL A 328 12.40 13.38 -3.08
CA VAL A 328 13.16 12.12 -3.20
C VAL A 328 14.65 12.32 -2.95
N LEU A 329 15.23 13.46 -3.33
CA LEU A 329 16.63 13.78 -3.04
C LEU A 329 16.87 13.88 -1.54
N ILE A 330 16.05 14.64 -0.82
CA ILE A 330 16.19 14.79 0.63
C ILE A 330 15.94 13.46 1.34
N ALA A 331 14.90 12.71 0.94
CA ALA A 331 14.65 11.38 1.49
C ALA A 331 15.84 10.44 1.28
N GLY A 332 16.46 10.48 0.10
CA GLY A 332 17.66 9.70 -0.21
C GLY A 332 18.88 10.10 0.62
N LEU A 333 19.15 11.40 0.76
CA LEU A 333 20.25 11.92 1.60
C LEU A 333 20.04 11.56 3.08
N LEU A 334 18.82 11.72 3.58
CA LEU A 334 18.50 11.33 4.97
C LEU A 334 18.60 9.80 5.15
N SER A 335 18.19 9.01 4.16
CA SER A 335 18.36 7.55 4.22
C SER A 335 19.84 7.15 4.20
N THR A 336 20.67 7.83 3.41
CA THR A 336 22.14 7.65 3.46
C THR A 336 22.67 8.06 4.83
N GLY A 337 22.23 9.20 5.36
CA GLY A 337 22.60 9.67 6.70
C GLY A 337 22.20 8.69 7.80
N PHE A 338 21.06 8.00 7.65
CA PHE A 338 20.59 6.97 8.58
C PHE A 338 21.61 5.84 8.78
N TYR A 339 22.42 5.52 7.77
CA TYR A 339 23.49 4.53 7.88
C TYR A 339 24.59 4.92 8.89
N PHE A 340 24.85 6.22 9.06
CA PHE A 340 25.96 6.73 9.89
C PHE A 340 25.52 7.14 11.30
N ILE A 341 24.23 7.11 11.61
CA ILE A 341 23.76 7.48 12.96
C ILE A 341 24.16 6.41 13.98
N PRO A 342 24.45 6.83 15.22
CA PRO A 342 24.69 5.89 16.30
C PRO A 342 23.46 5.03 16.56
N ASN A 343 23.66 3.81 17.10
CA ASN A 343 22.57 2.94 17.52
C ASN A 343 21.85 3.53 18.76
N ASN A 344 21.08 4.59 18.53
CA ASN A 344 20.32 5.32 19.51
C ASN A 344 18.89 5.57 19.00
N ILE A 345 17.92 5.15 19.80
CA ILE A 345 16.49 5.21 19.46
C ILE A 345 16.05 6.61 19.06
N THR A 346 16.50 7.64 19.77
CA THR A 346 16.10 9.02 19.52
C THR A 346 16.50 9.47 18.11
N TRP A 347 17.75 9.22 17.70
CA TRP A 347 18.21 9.56 16.36
C TRP A 347 17.51 8.73 15.28
N ILE A 348 17.28 7.43 15.51
CA ILE A 348 16.54 6.55 14.61
C ILE A 348 15.13 7.12 14.38
N LEU A 349 14.41 7.54 15.41
CA LEU A 349 13.07 8.09 15.29
C LEU A 349 13.06 9.48 14.64
N ILE A 350 14.03 10.35 14.92
CA ILE A 350 14.17 11.64 14.25
C ILE A 350 14.37 11.45 12.74
N PHE A 351 15.30 10.57 12.34
CA PHE A 351 15.53 10.30 10.92
C PHE A 351 14.31 9.66 10.26
N GLN A 352 13.64 8.73 10.95
CA GLN A 352 12.39 8.14 10.48
C GLN A 352 11.33 9.21 10.22
N PHE A 353 11.15 10.12 11.16
CA PHE A 353 10.19 11.22 11.05
C PHE A 353 10.50 12.08 9.82
N MET A 354 11.74 12.53 9.69
CA MET A 354 12.15 13.39 8.57
C MET A 354 12.03 12.68 7.21
N ILE A 355 12.53 11.45 7.10
CA ILE A 355 12.44 10.66 5.86
C ILE A 355 10.97 10.46 5.46
N SER A 356 10.10 10.14 6.41
CA SER A 356 8.70 9.86 6.14
C SER A 356 7.90 11.09 5.72
N ILE A 357 8.25 12.30 6.19
CA ILE A 357 7.66 13.54 5.67
C ILE A 357 7.92 13.66 4.17
N PHE A 358 9.17 13.51 3.74
CA PHE A 358 9.53 13.65 2.33
C PHE A 358 9.00 12.50 1.48
N ALA A 359 8.96 11.28 1.99
CA ALA A 359 8.30 10.15 1.34
C ALA A 359 6.79 10.41 1.12
N GLY A 360 6.14 11.12 2.05
CA GLY A 360 4.73 11.49 1.97
C GLY A 360 4.38 12.41 0.81
N TYR A 361 5.31 13.20 0.28
CA TYR A 361 5.06 14.03 -0.91
C TYR A 361 4.88 13.21 -2.18
N VAL A 362 5.48 12.03 -2.26
CA VAL A 362 5.67 11.28 -3.51
C VAL A 362 4.36 10.83 -4.13
N LEU A 363 3.50 10.13 -3.36
CA LEU A 363 2.28 9.55 -3.90
C LEU A 363 1.27 10.60 -4.41
N PRO A 364 0.93 11.66 -3.67
CA PRO A 364 0.02 12.69 -4.17
C PRO A 364 0.52 13.36 -5.44
N LEU A 365 1.83 13.61 -5.53
CA LEU A 365 2.44 14.21 -6.71
C LEU A 365 2.39 13.28 -7.91
N LEU A 366 2.70 11.99 -7.75
CA LEU A 366 2.59 11.00 -8.81
C LEU A 366 1.16 10.93 -9.38
N TRP A 367 0.15 10.82 -8.50
CA TRP A 367 -1.25 10.79 -8.94
C TRP A 367 -1.65 12.07 -9.68
N SER A 368 -1.22 13.24 -9.21
CA SER A 368 -1.45 14.50 -9.89
C SER A 368 -0.74 14.58 -11.25
N MET A 369 0.48 14.04 -11.38
CA MET A 369 1.23 14.03 -12.63
C MET A 369 0.67 13.01 -13.63
N PHE A 370 0.07 11.89 -13.18
CA PHE A 370 -0.69 11.00 -14.06
C PHE A 370 -1.92 11.67 -14.65
N ALA A 371 -2.58 12.56 -13.93
CA ALA A 371 -3.66 13.38 -14.49
C ALA A 371 -3.14 14.33 -15.58
N ASP A 372 -1.96 14.92 -15.41
CA ASP A 372 -1.32 15.74 -16.44
C ASP A 372 -0.99 14.94 -17.72
N ILE A 373 -0.65 13.64 -17.57
CA ILE A 373 -0.45 12.74 -18.73
C ILE A 373 -1.77 12.48 -19.47
N VAL A 374 -2.91 12.38 -18.76
CA VAL A 374 -4.23 12.26 -19.42
C VAL A 374 -4.47 13.44 -20.34
N ASP A 375 -4.25 14.65 -19.84
CA ASP A 375 -4.45 15.88 -20.64
C ASP A 375 -3.44 15.97 -21.81
N HIS A 376 -2.19 15.58 -21.60
CA HIS A 376 -1.19 15.50 -22.66
C HIS A 376 -1.57 14.49 -23.75
N GLN A 377 -2.06 13.31 -23.35
CA GLN A 377 -2.52 12.27 -24.27
C GLN A 377 -3.73 12.75 -25.08
N GLU A 378 -4.70 13.43 -24.44
CA GLU A 378 -5.87 14.00 -25.09
C GLU A 378 -5.45 15.04 -26.14
N LEU A 379 -4.49 15.90 -25.85
CA LEU A 379 -3.99 16.89 -26.79
C LEU A 379 -3.34 16.26 -28.04
N LEU A 380 -2.57 15.16 -27.84
CA LEU A 380 -1.88 14.47 -28.93
C LEU A 380 -2.79 13.61 -29.81
N THR A 381 -3.75 12.93 -29.20
CA THR A 381 -4.54 11.90 -29.89
C THR A 381 -5.99 12.30 -30.16
N GLY A 382 -6.43 13.42 -29.58
CA GLY A 382 -7.84 13.84 -29.60
C GLY A 382 -8.75 12.97 -28.73
N ARG A 383 -8.19 11.98 -27.98
CA ARG A 383 -8.97 11.01 -27.18
C ARG A 383 -8.51 11.05 -25.72
N ARG A 384 -9.49 11.08 -24.83
CA ARG A 384 -9.26 11.10 -23.37
C ARG A 384 -9.31 9.68 -22.80
N ALA A 385 -8.14 9.04 -22.64
CA ALA A 385 -8.04 7.69 -22.12
C ALA A 385 -7.78 7.67 -20.58
N THR A 386 -8.63 8.37 -19.81
CA THR A 386 -8.45 8.54 -18.35
C THR A 386 -8.37 7.19 -17.62
N GLY A 387 -9.35 6.32 -17.88
CA GLY A 387 -9.44 5.02 -17.22
C GLY A 387 -8.19 4.16 -17.45
N LEU A 388 -7.68 4.13 -18.69
CA LEU A 388 -6.51 3.34 -19.05
C LEU A 388 -5.23 3.84 -18.35
N ILE A 389 -5.02 5.15 -18.30
CA ILE A 389 -3.84 5.74 -17.64
C ILE A 389 -3.87 5.49 -16.13
N PHE A 390 -5.00 5.73 -15.47
CA PHE A 390 -5.11 5.51 -14.03
C PHE A 390 -5.07 4.03 -13.64
N SER A 391 -5.69 3.13 -14.39
CA SER A 391 -5.63 1.69 -14.12
C SER A 391 -4.21 1.13 -14.31
N SER A 392 -3.51 1.53 -15.38
CA SER A 392 -2.12 1.12 -15.59
C SER A 392 -1.18 1.69 -14.53
N SER A 393 -1.43 2.90 -14.04
CA SER A 393 -0.70 3.51 -12.93
C SER A 393 -0.92 2.76 -11.61
N SER A 394 -2.16 2.37 -11.32
CA SER A 394 -2.48 1.54 -10.17
C SER A 394 -1.81 0.16 -10.25
N MET A 395 -1.81 -0.46 -11.43
CA MET A 395 -1.10 -1.73 -11.67
C MET A 395 0.41 -1.58 -11.44
N SER A 396 1.03 -0.48 -11.91
CA SER A 396 2.46 -0.23 -11.68
C SER A 396 2.78 -0.07 -10.18
N GLN A 397 1.88 0.53 -9.41
CA GLN A 397 2.05 0.61 -7.96
C GLN A 397 1.97 -0.75 -7.26
N LYS A 398 1.00 -1.60 -7.63
CA LYS A 398 0.92 -2.97 -7.13
C LYS A 398 2.21 -3.76 -7.43
N LEU A 399 2.75 -3.62 -8.64
CA LEU A 399 4.02 -4.24 -9.03
C LEU A 399 5.21 -3.69 -8.23
N GLY A 400 5.23 -2.39 -7.93
CA GLY A 400 6.27 -1.77 -7.10
C GLY A 400 6.32 -2.36 -5.69
N TRP A 401 5.17 -2.48 -5.03
CA TRP A 401 5.07 -3.14 -3.73
C TRP A 401 5.43 -4.62 -3.77
N ALA A 402 5.01 -5.33 -4.84
CA ALA A 402 5.33 -6.74 -5.04
C ALA A 402 6.83 -6.98 -5.18
N LEU A 403 7.46 -6.20 -6.07
CA LEU A 403 8.90 -6.26 -6.30
C LEU A 403 9.69 -5.88 -5.05
N GLY A 404 9.25 -4.85 -4.30
CA GLY A 404 9.91 -4.45 -3.07
C GLY A 404 9.86 -5.54 -2.00
N SER A 405 8.71 -6.15 -1.78
CA SER A 405 8.57 -7.27 -0.83
C SER A 405 9.39 -8.50 -1.27
N ALA A 406 9.40 -8.81 -2.57
CA ALA A 406 10.20 -9.90 -3.13
C ALA A 406 11.70 -9.64 -2.97
N MET A 407 12.15 -8.44 -3.33
CA MET A 407 13.55 -8.03 -3.16
C MET A 407 13.98 -8.09 -1.70
N SER A 408 13.12 -7.70 -0.76
CA SER A 408 13.44 -7.80 0.67
C SER A 408 13.74 -9.24 1.07
N GLY A 409 12.91 -10.21 0.65
CA GLY A 409 13.16 -11.62 0.93
C GLY A 409 14.42 -12.16 0.26
N TRP A 410 14.67 -11.80 -1.00
CA TRP A 410 15.87 -12.23 -1.73
C TRP A 410 17.15 -11.64 -1.16
N ILE A 411 17.14 -10.36 -0.77
CA ILE A 411 18.29 -9.69 -0.18
C ILE A 411 18.62 -10.29 1.19
N LEU A 412 17.61 -10.53 2.05
CA LEU A 412 17.83 -11.22 3.33
C LEU A 412 18.46 -12.61 3.11
N ALA A 413 17.99 -13.36 2.12
CA ALA A 413 18.57 -14.65 1.77
C ALA A 413 20.03 -14.53 1.26
N MET A 414 20.35 -13.51 0.44
CA MET A 414 21.71 -13.24 -0.04
C MET A 414 22.67 -12.92 1.11
N PHE A 415 22.19 -12.29 2.16
CA PHE A 415 22.95 -12.01 3.39
C PHE A 415 22.86 -13.13 4.42
N HIS A 416 22.45 -14.33 4.00
CA HIS A 416 22.42 -15.55 4.82
C HIS A 416 21.53 -15.44 6.07
N TYR A 417 20.41 -14.73 5.97
CA TYR A 417 19.43 -14.65 7.06
C TYR A 417 18.93 -16.05 7.44
N ALA A 418 19.09 -16.40 8.72
CA ALA A 418 18.70 -17.69 9.26
C ALA A 418 17.58 -17.50 10.31
N PRO A 419 16.32 -17.86 10.01
CA PRO A 419 15.20 -17.69 10.94
C PRO A 419 15.39 -18.40 12.29
N GLU A 420 16.11 -19.52 12.30
CA GLU A 420 16.33 -20.35 13.50
C GLU A 420 17.57 -19.94 14.34
N ALA A 421 18.41 -19.04 13.82
CA ALA A 421 19.61 -18.63 14.54
C ALA A 421 19.27 -17.77 15.77
N VAL A 422 19.87 -18.08 16.92
CA VAL A 422 19.71 -17.27 18.16
C VAL A 422 20.28 -15.87 17.94
N GLU A 423 21.45 -15.78 17.33
CA GLU A 423 22.07 -14.54 16.89
C GLU A 423 22.35 -14.61 15.38
N GLN A 424 22.03 -13.53 14.68
CA GLN A 424 22.34 -13.41 13.26
C GLN A 424 23.82 -13.14 13.04
N SER A 425 24.33 -13.57 11.88
CA SER A 425 25.73 -13.30 11.51
C SER A 425 25.96 -11.79 11.31
N ALA A 426 27.20 -11.35 11.50
CA ALA A 426 27.57 -9.95 11.21
C ALA A 426 27.24 -9.55 9.77
N GLN A 427 27.30 -10.49 8.83
CA GLN A 427 26.94 -10.27 7.42
C GLN A 427 25.44 -10.04 7.25
N THR A 428 24.59 -10.78 7.95
CA THR A 428 23.13 -10.60 7.96
C THR A 428 22.76 -9.24 8.53
N ILE A 429 23.31 -8.88 9.70
CA ILE A 429 23.08 -7.58 10.37
C ILE A 429 23.52 -6.43 9.46
N PHE A 430 24.65 -6.55 8.78
CA PHE A 430 25.10 -5.57 7.79
C PHE A 430 24.11 -5.44 6.63
N GLY A 431 23.57 -6.55 6.11
CA GLY A 431 22.54 -6.56 5.07
C GLY A 431 21.26 -5.84 5.52
N GLU A 432 20.78 -6.11 6.71
CA GLU A 432 19.59 -5.44 7.29
C GLU A 432 19.82 -3.93 7.44
N HIS A 433 20.99 -3.53 7.89
CA HIS A 433 21.36 -2.12 8.01
C HIS A 433 21.44 -1.43 6.64
N MET A 434 21.95 -2.10 5.61
CA MET A 434 21.91 -1.60 4.24
C MET A 434 20.49 -1.48 3.70
N MET A 435 19.62 -2.46 3.98
CA MET A 435 18.24 -2.48 3.50
C MET A 435 17.37 -1.38 4.11
N ILE A 436 17.64 -0.94 5.34
CA ILE A 436 16.87 0.17 5.95
C ILE A 436 17.43 1.54 5.56
N SER A 437 18.63 1.63 5.01
CA SER A 437 19.38 2.87 4.76
C SER A 437 19.83 3.05 3.30
N LEU A 438 20.92 2.40 2.90
CA LEU A 438 21.59 2.67 1.61
C LEU A 438 20.80 2.14 0.39
N MET A 439 20.15 0.99 0.51
CA MET A 439 19.34 0.46 -0.61
C MET A 439 18.12 1.34 -0.93
N PRO A 440 17.33 1.80 0.06
CA PRO A 440 16.32 2.82 -0.17
C PRO A 440 16.89 4.12 -0.75
N ALA A 441 18.06 4.57 -0.28
CA ALA A 441 18.72 5.73 -0.85
C ALA A 441 19.04 5.56 -2.35
N ALA A 442 19.52 4.38 -2.75
CA ALA A 442 19.74 4.06 -4.17
C ALA A 442 18.43 4.12 -4.99
N CYS A 443 17.31 3.64 -4.43
CA CYS A 443 15.99 3.78 -5.07
C CYS A 443 15.60 5.26 -5.24
N CYS A 444 15.90 6.12 -4.28
CA CYS A 444 15.68 7.57 -4.40
C CYS A 444 16.54 8.18 -5.52
N VAL A 445 17.80 7.76 -5.66
CA VAL A 445 18.67 8.21 -6.76
C VAL A 445 18.08 7.80 -8.11
N LEU A 446 17.58 6.58 -8.25
CA LEU A 446 16.91 6.12 -9.47
C LEU A 446 15.64 6.92 -9.77
N ALA A 447 14.82 7.19 -8.74
CA ALA A 447 13.61 8.01 -8.89
C ALA A 447 13.94 9.45 -9.29
N PHE A 448 14.98 10.05 -8.70
CA PHE A 448 15.47 11.37 -9.05
C PHE A 448 16.01 11.42 -10.48
N ALA A 449 16.87 10.48 -10.85
CA ALA A 449 17.45 10.39 -12.19
C ALA A 449 16.38 10.21 -13.27
N GLY A 450 15.41 9.32 -13.05
CA GLY A 450 14.29 9.15 -13.96
C GLY A 450 13.48 10.43 -14.14
N MET A 451 13.24 11.19 -13.05
CA MET A 451 12.47 12.43 -13.11
C MET A 451 13.22 13.57 -13.85
N LEU A 452 14.55 13.52 -13.95
CA LEU A 452 15.30 14.48 -14.80
C LEU A 452 14.82 14.44 -16.24
N PHE A 453 14.56 13.24 -16.75
CA PHE A 453 14.10 13.02 -18.12
C PHE A 453 12.60 13.27 -18.34
N TYR A 454 11.83 13.56 -17.28
CA TYR A 454 10.40 13.82 -17.42
C TYR A 454 10.13 15.13 -18.16
N PRO A 455 9.46 15.10 -19.34
CA PRO A 455 9.41 16.24 -20.24
C PRO A 455 8.29 17.23 -19.94
N LEU A 456 7.30 16.87 -19.09
CA LEU A 456 6.18 17.73 -18.78
C LEU A 456 6.53 18.62 -17.58
N SER A 457 7.09 19.82 -17.87
CA SER A 457 7.26 20.86 -16.86
C SER A 457 5.90 21.49 -16.53
N ASP A 458 5.77 22.13 -15.35
CA ASP A 458 4.54 22.80 -14.93
C ASP A 458 4.09 23.87 -15.95
N LYS A 459 5.04 24.57 -16.58
CA LYS A 459 4.74 25.53 -17.67
C LYS A 459 4.08 24.84 -18.87
N LYS A 460 4.63 23.69 -19.28
CA LYS A 460 4.11 22.92 -20.41
C LYS A 460 2.74 22.31 -20.09
N VAL A 461 2.52 21.86 -18.86
CA VAL A 461 1.21 21.38 -18.38
C VAL A 461 0.17 22.49 -18.44
N LYS A 462 0.53 23.70 -18.03
CA LYS A 462 -0.36 24.87 -18.14
C LYS A 462 -0.71 25.20 -19.58
N GLU A 463 0.25 25.22 -20.47
CA GLU A 463 0.05 25.42 -21.92
C GLU A 463 -0.88 24.36 -22.54
N ILE A 464 -0.70 23.08 -22.15
CA ILE A 464 -1.57 21.98 -22.56
C ILE A 464 -3.02 22.21 -22.10
N SER A 465 -3.19 22.58 -20.83
CA SER A 465 -4.52 22.87 -20.27
C SER A 465 -5.22 24.03 -20.96
N GLU A 466 -4.50 25.11 -21.26
CA GLU A 466 -5.01 26.26 -22.01
C GLU A 466 -5.45 25.88 -23.42
N GLN A 467 -4.63 25.12 -24.14
CA GLN A 467 -4.95 24.63 -25.49
C GLN A 467 -6.18 23.72 -25.50
N LEU A 468 -6.31 22.81 -24.53
CA LEU A 468 -7.48 21.94 -24.41
C LEU A 468 -8.75 22.74 -24.10
N ASN A 469 -8.66 23.74 -23.23
CA ASN A 469 -9.80 24.62 -22.91
C ASN A 469 -10.26 25.41 -24.12
N LEU A 470 -9.34 25.93 -24.93
CA LEU A 470 -9.66 26.60 -26.18
C LEU A 470 -10.38 25.65 -27.16
N LYS A 471 -9.88 24.45 -27.39
CA LYS A 471 -10.50 23.42 -28.23
C LYS A 471 -11.91 23.07 -27.75
N ARG A 472 -12.10 22.89 -26.44
CA ARG A 472 -13.40 22.55 -25.83
C ARG A 472 -14.41 23.70 -25.93
N ASN A 473 -13.96 24.94 -25.85
CA ASN A 473 -14.83 26.13 -26.02
C ASN A 473 -15.27 26.29 -27.47
N ILE A 474 -14.37 26.07 -28.43
CA ILE A 474 -14.74 26.11 -29.88
C ILE A 474 -15.76 25.01 -30.20
N ALA A 475 -15.58 23.79 -29.68
CA ALA A 475 -16.50 22.68 -29.90
C ALA A 475 -17.89 22.87 -29.24
N LYS A 476 -18.03 23.79 -28.27
CA LYS A 476 -19.31 24.12 -27.63
C LYS A 476 -20.06 25.23 -28.41
N THR A 477 -19.36 25.96 -29.25
CA THR A 477 -19.93 27.08 -30.06
C THR A 477 -20.31 26.65 -31.47
N GLN A 478 -19.92 25.46 -31.89
CA GLN A 478 -20.40 24.74 -33.08
C GLN A 478 -21.52 23.76 -32.71
#